data_9dc6a47220ec12f7ec3c000981049b02
#
_entry.id   9dc6a47220ec12f7ec3c000981049b02
#
_cell.length_a   1.000
_cell.length_b   1.000
_cell.length_c   1.000
_cell.angle_alpha   90.00
_cell.angle_beta   90.00
_cell.angle_gamma   90.00
#
_symmetry.space_group_name_H-M   'P 1'
#
loop_
_entity.id
_entity.type
_entity.pdbx_description
1 polymer ?
#
loop_
_entity_poly.entity_id
_entity_poly.type
_entity_poly.pdbx_seq_one_letter_code
_entity_poly.pdbx_strand_id
1 'polypeptide(L)'
;MNRSYEMTQEEIMNCPIYKTMEIFQGKWNAWVLFELGRNETMRFGELRKAIPGMSNTVLSTTLKDLEERGLITRTQFNEIPPHVEYSASDSAKDLKDIFQAMWVWGEKHAQ
;
A
#
# COMPACT_ATOMS: atom_id res chain seq x y z
N MET A 1 -21.47 -5.79 16.69
CA MET A 1 -21.01 -5.33 18.00
C MET A 1 -21.63 -3.99 18.34
N ASN A 2 -22.31 -3.92 19.46
CA ASN A 2 -22.93 -2.68 19.91
C ASN A 2 -21.97 -1.89 20.78
N ARG A 3 -21.89 -0.59 20.53
CA ARG A 3 -21.16 0.31 21.40
C ARG A 3 -22.13 1.03 22.32
N SER A 4 -21.83 1.02 23.60
CA SER A 4 -22.64 1.73 24.57
C SER A 4 -22.21 3.19 24.75
N TYR A 5 -21.19 3.64 24.03
CA TYR A 5 -20.68 4.99 24.10
C TYR A 5 -20.23 5.46 22.73
N GLU A 6 -20.18 6.75 22.55
CA GLU A 6 -19.65 7.35 21.34
C GLU A 6 -18.21 7.75 21.56
N MET A 7 -17.38 7.52 20.55
CA MET A 7 -15.99 7.94 20.59
C MET A 7 -15.87 9.42 20.24
N THR A 8 -14.99 10.13 20.94
CA THR A 8 -14.65 11.50 20.56
C THR A 8 -13.88 11.49 19.24
N GLN A 9 -13.84 12.63 18.56
CA GLN A 9 -13.09 12.76 17.32
C GLN A 9 -11.61 12.42 17.53
N GLU A 10 -11.03 12.85 18.65
CA GLU A 10 -9.64 12.55 18.98
C GLU A 10 -9.42 11.04 19.17
N GLU A 11 -10.34 10.38 19.87
CA GLU A 11 -10.26 8.93 20.07
C GLU A 11 -10.33 8.18 18.75
N ILE A 12 -11.20 8.60 17.83
CA ILE A 12 -11.32 8.00 16.50
C ILE A 12 -10.02 8.15 15.74
N MET A 13 -9.45 9.35 15.71
CA MET A 13 -8.24 9.64 14.96
C MET A 13 -7.02 8.88 15.51
N ASN A 14 -7.03 8.49 16.78
CA ASN A 14 -5.97 7.71 17.38
C ASN A 14 -6.24 6.21 17.35
N CYS A 15 -7.40 5.80 16.85
CA CYS A 15 -7.74 4.39 16.73
C CYS A 15 -6.85 3.69 15.70
N PRO A 16 -6.26 2.54 16.03
CA PRO A 16 -5.42 1.81 15.06
C PRO A 16 -6.15 1.45 13.77
N ILE A 17 -7.43 1.15 13.83
CA ILE A 17 -8.22 0.85 12.63
C ILE A 17 -8.33 2.08 11.74
N TYR A 18 -8.63 3.24 12.33
CA TYR A 18 -8.72 4.48 11.57
C TYR A 18 -7.39 4.80 10.88
N LYS A 19 -6.29 4.68 11.61
CA LYS A 19 -4.95 4.94 11.07
C LYS A 19 -4.61 4.00 9.92
N THR A 20 -4.99 2.73 10.04
CA THR A 20 -4.77 1.75 8.98
C THR A 20 -5.61 2.08 7.75
N MET A 21 -6.87 2.46 7.96
CA MET A 21 -7.75 2.82 6.86
C MET A 21 -7.25 4.04 6.09
N GLU A 22 -6.57 4.97 6.76
CA GLU A 22 -5.97 6.11 6.08
C GLU A 22 -4.90 5.69 5.07
N ILE A 23 -4.14 4.65 5.41
CA ILE A 23 -3.12 4.11 4.50
C ILE A 23 -3.79 3.54 3.24
N PHE A 24 -4.94 2.93 3.40
CA PHE A 24 -5.69 2.33 2.29
C PHE A 24 -6.67 3.30 1.62
N GLN A 25 -6.52 4.58 1.89
CA GLN A 25 -7.38 5.59 1.28
C GLN A 25 -7.16 5.63 -0.23
N GLY A 26 -8.25 5.54 -0.99
CA GLY A 26 -8.17 5.34 -2.42
C GLY A 26 -7.72 3.92 -2.77
N LYS A 27 -7.90 3.53 -4.02
CA LYS A 27 -7.59 2.16 -4.44
C LYS A 27 -6.11 1.93 -4.75
N TRP A 28 -5.39 2.99 -5.09
CA TRP A 28 -4.03 2.84 -5.63
C TRP A 28 -3.00 2.52 -4.56
N ASN A 29 -3.11 3.13 -3.38
CA ASN A 29 -2.17 2.87 -2.28
C ASN A 29 -2.16 1.40 -1.90
N ALA A 30 -3.34 0.85 -1.68
CA ALA A 30 -3.47 -0.55 -1.30
C ALA A 30 -2.93 -1.48 -2.39
N TRP A 31 -3.25 -1.17 -3.66
CA TRP A 31 -2.83 -2.04 -4.76
C TRP A 31 -1.31 -2.03 -4.95
N VAL A 32 -0.67 -0.86 -4.87
CA VAL A 32 0.79 -0.77 -4.95
C VAL A 32 1.43 -1.55 -3.81
N LEU A 33 0.93 -1.39 -2.59
CA LEU A 33 1.45 -2.12 -1.43
C LEU A 33 1.26 -3.63 -1.59
N PHE A 34 0.13 -4.05 -2.13
CA PHE A 34 -0.14 -5.46 -2.39
C PHE A 34 0.87 -6.05 -3.39
N GLU A 35 1.10 -5.35 -4.49
CA GLU A 35 2.05 -5.82 -5.50
C GLU A 35 3.49 -5.85 -4.97
N LEU A 36 3.90 -4.83 -4.23
CA LEU A 36 5.23 -4.81 -3.64
C LEU A 36 5.39 -5.85 -2.52
N GLY A 37 4.30 -6.21 -1.86
CA GLY A 37 4.33 -7.27 -0.86
C GLY A 37 4.50 -8.68 -1.46
N ARG A 38 4.08 -8.85 -2.71
CA ARG A 38 4.18 -10.14 -3.42
C ARG A 38 5.53 -10.33 -4.09
N ASN A 39 6.24 -9.27 -4.33
CA ASN A 39 7.51 -9.28 -5.05
C ASN A 39 8.60 -8.69 -4.18
N GLU A 40 9.81 -9.18 -4.34
CA GLU A 40 10.93 -8.68 -3.54
C GLU A 40 11.24 -7.23 -3.88
N THR A 41 11.41 -6.96 -5.16
CA THR A 41 11.61 -5.61 -5.67
C THR A 41 10.88 -5.45 -7.00
N MET A 42 10.48 -4.22 -7.31
CA MET A 42 9.86 -3.92 -8.60
C MET A 42 10.35 -2.58 -9.11
N ARG A 43 10.52 -2.49 -10.41
CA ARG A 43 10.82 -1.23 -11.09
C ARG A 43 9.52 -0.55 -11.46
N PHE A 44 9.61 0.74 -11.77
CA PHE A 44 8.45 1.55 -12.13
C PHE A 44 7.62 0.90 -13.26
N GLY A 45 8.30 0.49 -14.34
CA GLY A 45 7.62 -0.13 -15.48
C GLY A 45 6.95 -1.45 -15.13
N GLU A 46 7.53 -2.22 -14.22
CA GLU A 46 6.94 -3.47 -13.76
C GLU A 46 5.66 -3.22 -12.95
N LEU A 47 5.68 -2.22 -12.09
CA LEU A 47 4.49 -1.80 -11.34
C LEU A 47 3.39 -1.33 -12.28
N ARG A 48 3.75 -0.53 -13.29
CA ARG A 48 2.80 -0.06 -14.29
C ARG A 48 2.09 -1.19 -15.00
N LYS A 49 2.83 -2.22 -15.36
CA LYS A 49 2.25 -3.39 -16.02
C LYS A 49 1.38 -4.22 -15.09
N ALA A 50 1.77 -4.30 -13.82
CA ALA A 50 1.05 -5.10 -12.83
C ALA A 50 -0.27 -4.46 -12.41
N ILE A 51 -0.40 -3.13 -12.54
CA ILE A 51 -1.57 -2.38 -12.09
C ILE A 51 -2.23 -1.67 -13.27
N PRO A 52 -3.19 -2.33 -13.93
CA PRO A 52 -3.86 -1.74 -15.09
C PRO A 52 -4.66 -0.50 -14.73
N GLY A 53 -4.70 0.44 -15.64
CA GLY A 53 -5.50 1.67 -15.49
C GLY A 53 -4.83 2.78 -14.71
N MET A 54 -3.61 2.58 -14.23
CA MET A 54 -2.88 3.59 -13.49
C MET A 54 -1.98 4.39 -14.45
N SER A 55 -2.10 5.71 -14.43
CA SER A 55 -1.23 6.55 -15.24
C SER A 55 0.16 6.67 -14.60
N ASN A 56 1.14 7.10 -15.39
CA ASN A 56 2.49 7.35 -14.87
C ASN A 56 2.48 8.40 -13.75
N THR A 57 1.69 9.45 -13.93
CA THR A 57 1.58 10.53 -12.95
C THR A 57 0.99 10.02 -11.64
N VAL A 58 -0.07 9.24 -11.71
CA VAL A 58 -0.71 8.68 -10.51
C VAL A 58 0.24 7.71 -9.80
N LEU A 59 0.93 6.84 -10.56
CA LEU A 59 1.90 5.92 -9.95
C LEU A 59 3.04 6.68 -9.28
N SER A 60 3.60 7.69 -9.93
CA SER A 60 4.67 8.51 -9.35
C SER A 60 4.22 9.16 -8.04
N THR A 61 3.02 9.75 -8.04
CA THR A 61 2.48 10.41 -6.85
C THR A 61 2.23 9.40 -5.74
N THR A 62 1.67 8.25 -6.08
CA THR A 62 1.39 7.20 -5.10
C THR A 62 2.68 6.68 -4.48
N LEU A 63 3.69 6.40 -5.28
CA LEU A 63 4.98 5.92 -4.79
C LEU A 63 5.64 6.94 -3.86
N LYS A 64 5.60 8.20 -4.23
CA LYS A 64 6.17 9.25 -3.39
C LYS A 64 5.45 9.35 -2.05
N ASP A 65 4.13 9.31 -2.06
CA ASP A 65 3.34 9.35 -0.83
C ASP A 65 3.65 8.15 0.07
N LEU A 66 3.70 6.97 -0.49
CA LEU A 66 4.00 5.76 0.29
C LEU A 66 5.42 5.76 0.83
N GLU A 67 6.37 6.30 0.08
CA GLU A 67 7.74 6.45 0.55
C GLU A 67 7.81 7.43 1.73
N GLU A 68 7.14 8.56 1.62
CA GLU A 68 7.07 9.55 2.70
C GLU A 68 6.44 8.99 3.97
N ARG A 69 5.49 8.08 3.82
CA ARG A 69 4.86 7.40 4.96
C ARG A 69 5.72 6.27 5.54
N GLY A 70 6.85 5.98 4.93
CA GLY A 70 7.72 4.91 5.40
C GLY A 70 7.22 3.51 5.07
N LEU A 71 6.33 3.38 4.09
CA LEU A 71 5.75 2.09 3.72
C LEU A 71 6.48 1.42 2.57
N ILE A 72 7.21 2.18 1.78
CA ILE A 72 8.05 1.63 0.71
C ILE A 72 9.45 2.22 0.77
N THR A 73 10.40 1.48 0.23
CA THR A 73 11.78 1.90 0.11
C THR A 73 12.10 2.07 -1.37
N ARG A 74 12.72 3.22 -1.68
CA ARG A 74 13.18 3.51 -3.02
C ARG A 74 14.69 3.41 -3.03
N THR A 75 15.24 2.54 -3.86
CA THR A 75 16.69 2.35 -3.97
C THR A 75 17.14 2.73 -5.37
N GLN A 76 18.06 3.67 -5.45
CA GLN A 76 18.64 4.07 -6.72
C GLN A 76 19.98 3.37 -6.92
N PHE A 77 20.15 2.76 -8.10
CA PHE A 77 21.39 2.10 -8.49
C PHE A 77 22.10 2.95 -9.51
N ASN A 78 23.32 3.41 -9.15
CA ASN A 78 24.13 4.25 -10.02
C ASN A 78 24.99 3.38 -10.96
N GLU A 79 24.31 2.56 -11.71
CA GLU A 79 24.89 1.69 -12.72
C GLU A 79 24.72 2.33 -14.11
N ILE A 80 25.14 1.61 -15.14
CA ILE A 80 24.96 2.05 -16.53
C ILE A 80 24.16 0.96 -17.26
N PRO A 81 22.87 1.22 -17.58
CA PRO A 81 22.10 2.43 -17.27
C PRO A 81 21.66 2.48 -15.80
N PRO A 82 21.45 3.67 -15.24
CA PRO A 82 20.95 3.79 -13.87
C PRO A 82 19.51 3.32 -13.80
N HIS A 83 19.12 2.80 -12.64
CA HIS A 83 17.74 2.38 -12.43
C HIS A 83 17.33 2.52 -10.98
N VAL A 84 16.03 2.46 -10.73
CA VAL A 84 15.43 2.57 -9.41
C VAL A 84 14.59 1.33 -9.15
N GLU A 85 14.69 0.78 -7.95
CA GLU A 85 13.86 -0.33 -7.50
C GLU A 85 13.07 0.07 -6.27
N TYR A 86 11.84 -0.42 -6.20
CA TYR A 86 10.94 -0.18 -5.08
C TYR A 86 10.68 -1.49 -4.36
N SER A 87 10.58 -1.43 -3.05
CA SER A 87 10.26 -2.59 -2.21
C SER A 87 9.40 -2.16 -1.03
N ALA A 88 8.65 -3.11 -0.47
CA ALA A 88 7.92 -2.85 0.76
C ALA A 88 8.90 -2.69 1.91
N SER A 89 8.66 -1.71 2.78
CA SER A 89 9.42 -1.56 4.01
C SER A 89 9.07 -2.69 4.99
N ASP A 90 9.84 -2.82 6.06
CA ASP A 90 9.57 -3.85 7.07
C ASP A 90 8.17 -3.69 7.67
N SER A 91 7.74 -2.45 7.94
CA SER A 91 6.40 -2.22 8.46
C SER A 91 5.32 -2.61 7.45
N ALA A 92 5.54 -2.34 6.18
CA ALA A 92 4.57 -2.69 5.13
C ALA A 92 4.50 -4.20 4.89
N LYS A 93 5.58 -4.93 5.14
CA LYS A 93 5.56 -6.39 5.04
C LYS A 93 4.59 -7.03 6.02
N ASP A 94 4.35 -6.38 7.13
CA ASP A 94 3.37 -6.86 8.12
C ASP A 94 1.93 -6.75 7.63
N LEU A 95 1.68 -6.03 6.53
CA LEU A 95 0.35 -5.97 5.91
C LEU A 95 -0.04 -7.27 5.21
N LYS A 96 0.87 -8.20 5.08
CA LYS A 96 0.63 -9.48 4.39
C LYS A 96 -0.62 -10.19 4.92
N ASP A 97 -0.77 -10.26 6.23
CA ASP A 97 -1.92 -10.95 6.83
C ASP A 97 -3.23 -10.20 6.56
N ILE A 98 -3.18 -8.89 6.49
CA ILE A 98 -4.35 -8.08 6.16
C ILE A 98 -4.76 -8.34 4.72
N PHE A 99 -3.82 -8.32 3.78
CA PHE A 99 -4.12 -8.61 2.38
C PHE A 99 -4.63 -10.02 2.19
N GLN A 100 -4.09 -10.98 2.92
CA GLN A 100 -4.57 -12.35 2.83
C GLN A 100 -6.02 -12.46 3.30
N ALA A 101 -6.37 -11.79 4.39
CA ALA A 101 -7.74 -11.76 4.88
C ALA A 101 -8.67 -11.08 3.88
N MET A 102 -8.21 -10.00 3.25
CA MET A 102 -8.98 -9.33 2.19
C MET A 102 -9.21 -10.25 0.99
N TRP A 103 -8.21 -11.01 0.60
CA TRP A 103 -8.33 -11.96 -0.49
C TRP A 103 -9.42 -13.00 -0.19
N VAL A 104 -9.35 -13.62 0.99
CA VAL A 104 -10.31 -14.63 1.40
C VAL A 104 -11.73 -14.06 1.46
N TRP A 105 -11.88 -12.90 2.05
CA TRP A 105 -13.19 -12.25 2.14
C TRP A 105 -13.75 -11.95 0.74
N GLY A 106 -12.88 -11.43 -0.14
CA GLY A 106 -13.26 -11.10 -1.50
C GLY A 106 -13.71 -12.31 -2.31
N GLU A 107 -13.02 -13.43 -2.17
CA GLU A 107 -13.41 -14.67 -2.84
C GLU A 107 -14.79 -15.14 -2.43
N LYS A 108 -15.14 -14.96 -1.16
CA LYS A 108 -16.43 -15.41 -0.64
C LYS A 108 -17.58 -14.47 -0.96
N HIS A 109 -17.33 -13.16 -0.96
CA HIS A 109 -18.40 -12.18 -0.92
C HIS A 109 -18.37 -11.13 -2.02
N ALA A 110 -17.21 -10.81 -2.57
CA ALA A 110 -17.05 -9.76 -3.58
C ALA A 110 -16.94 -10.37 -4.98
N GLN A 111 -18.06 -10.75 -5.53
CA GLN A 111 -18.12 -11.39 -6.85
C GLN A 111 -18.59 -10.42 -7.92
#